data_fbb8769827db966b03426bcbcc8832e1
#
_entry.id   fbb8769827db966b03426bcbcc8832e1
#
_cell.length_a   1.000
_cell.length_b   1.000
_cell.length_c   1.000
_cell.angle_alpha   90.00
_cell.angle_beta   90.00
_cell.angle_gamma   90.00
#
_symmetry.space_group_name_H-M   'P 1'
#
loop_
_entity.id
_entity.type
_entity.pdbx_description
1 polymer ?
#
loop_
_entity_poly.entity_id
_entity_poly.type
_entity_poly.pdbx_seq_one_letter_code
_entity_poly.pdbx_strand_id
1 'polypeptide(L)'
;MRHAIGWLLLFTGLYSAALRAEITLSAPTDVPAGARIVINLSGETGTRDFITIVPAGEAEGSYSDYKYVRSKNSVELRAPEDAGDYEIRYLEANPPYATKTRQPLSVTPVEATVQAPAQVDAGARFQVTWSGPDNPQDFIALSDPQGDRNARRWITYAYTKKGNPVMLTAPDKPGSYEVHYRTGVKYYTLAKTTVTVAGTTANLEAPDSIKAGQDFEVSWSGPGHNQDFIAISAQDSGVRKYHHYQYTRKGSPVTLHAPDEPGSYEVRYQTGQSYTILAKRLITVEAVSATLEGPGEVQGGAHFEMTWTGPDNPGDYIAVMDR
;
A
#
# COMPACT_ATOMS: atom_id res chain seq x y z
N MET A 1 -82.42 65.09 4.37
CA MET A 1 -81.90 64.45 3.15
C MET A 1 -80.38 64.69 3.07
N ARG A 2 -79.60 63.77 3.42
CA ARG A 2 -78.10 63.79 3.24
C ARG A 2 -77.67 62.45 2.74
N HIS A 3 -77.15 62.35 1.54
CA HIS A 3 -76.66 61.20 0.88
C HIS A 3 -75.19 61.00 1.30
N ALA A 4 -74.86 59.87 1.90
CA ALA A 4 -73.47 59.45 2.16
C ALA A 4 -73.00 58.51 1.03
N ILE A 5 -72.01 58.93 0.29
CA ILE A 5 -71.34 58.14 -0.76
C ILE A 5 -70.15 57.44 -0.11
N GLY A 6 -70.26 56.10 0.02
CA GLY A 6 -69.15 55.27 0.49
C GLY A 6 -68.14 54.97 -0.63
N TRP A 7 -66.88 55.32 -0.42
CA TRP A 7 -65.79 54.98 -1.32
C TRP A 7 -65.22 53.57 -0.94
N LEU A 8 -65.36 52.62 -1.85
CA LEU A 8 -64.75 51.29 -1.72
C LEU A 8 -63.34 51.34 -2.35
N LEU A 9 -62.33 51.35 -1.50
CA LEU A 9 -60.91 51.22 -1.92
C LEU A 9 -60.63 49.78 -2.21
N LEU A 10 -60.48 49.38 -3.49
CA LEU A 10 -59.91 48.11 -3.89
C LEU A 10 -58.37 48.18 -3.75
N PHE A 11 -57.82 47.47 -2.76
CA PHE A 11 -56.37 47.16 -2.67
C PHE A 11 -56.08 46.00 -3.60
N THR A 12 -55.58 46.25 -4.80
CA THR A 12 -54.92 45.21 -5.64
C THR A 12 -53.51 44.99 -5.14
N GLY A 13 -53.34 43.95 -4.31
CA GLY A 13 -52.01 43.50 -3.92
C GLY A 13 -51.29 42.89 -5.13
N LEU A 14 -50.32 43.62 -5.66
CA LEU A 14 -49.34 43.07 -6.61
C LEU A 14 -48.46 42.05 -5.87
N TYR A 15 -48.76 40.75 -5.97
CA TYR A 15 -47.83 39.71 -5.64
C TYR A 15 -46.72 39.70 -6.70
N SER A 16 -45.60 40.35 -6.40
CA SER A 16 -44.37 40.19 -7.15
C SER A 16 -43.83 38.79 -6.84
N ALA A 17 -44.14 37.82 -7.68
CA ALA A 17 -43.41 36.55 -7.69
C ALA A 17 -41.97 36.89 -8.10
N ALA A 18 -41.04 36.89 -7.16
CA ALA A 18 -39.64 36.95 -7.48
C ALA A 18 -39.34 35.76 -8.40
N LEU A 19 -39.02 36.03 -9.67
CA LEU A 19 -38.51 35.01 -10.58
C LEU A 19 -37.20 34.53 -9.98
N ARG A 20 -37.21 33.31 -9.40
CA ARG A 20 -35.98 32.64 -9.03
C ARG A 20 -35.17 32.41 -10.30
N ALA A 21 -33.89 32.80 -10.28
CA ALA A 21 -33.00 32.57 -11.40
C ALA A 21 -32.91 31.07 -11.67
N GLU A 22 -33.17 30.68 -12.91
CA GLU A 22 -33.09 29.27 -13.35
C GLU A 22 -31.67 28.72 -13.13
N ILE A 23 -31.59 27.50 -12.62
CA ILE A 23 -30.30 26.82 -12.41
C ILE A 23 -29.75 26.37 -13.75
N THR A 24 -28.51 26.76 -14.05
CA THR A 24 -27.80 26.31 -15.25
C THR A 24 -26.53 25.57 -14.88
N LEU A 25 -26.19 24.60 -15.72
CA LEU A 25 -24.95 23.83 -15.66
C LEU A 25 -24.03 24.23 -16.83
N SER A 26 -22.72 24.29 -16.55
CA SER A 26 -21.70 24.48 -17.59
C SER A 26 -20.50 23.61 -17.28
N ALA A 27 -20.25 22.63 -18.15
CA ALA A 27 -19.14 21.68 -18.08
C ALA A 27 -18.67 21.34 -19.50
N PRO A 28 -17.48 20.73 -19.68
CA PRO A 28 -17.10 20.13 -20.96
C PRO A 28 -18.15 19.09 -21.40
N THR A 29 -18.39 19.03 -22.71
CA THR A 29 -19.33 18.06 -23.31
C THR A 29 -18.66 16.72 -23.62
N ASP A 30 -17.33 16.72 -23.80
CA ASP A 30 -16.52 15.56 -24.10
C ASP A 30 -15.35 15.48 -23.14
N VAL A 31 -15.17 14.33 -22.50
CA VAL A 31 -14.09 14.13 -21.52
C VAL A 31 -13.54 12.72 -21.61
N PRO A 32 -12.25 12.49 -21.34
CA PRO A 32 -11.68 11.16 -21.22
C PRO A 32 -12.27 10.39 -20.02
N ALA A 33 -12.38 9.07 -20.15
CA ALA A 33 -12.83 8.18 -19.09
C ALA A 33 -11.97 8.37 -17.82
N GLY A 34 -12.64 8.52 -16.66
CA GLY A 34 -12.01 8.71 -15.36
C GLY A 34 -11.47 10.12 -15.08
N ALA A 35 -11.55 11.06 -16.02
CA ALA A 35 -11.04 12.42 -15.86
C ALA A 35 -11.81 13.20 -14.78
N ARG A 36 -11.16 14.20 -14.18
CA ARG A 36 -11.83 15.17 -13.32
C ARG A 36 -12.58 16.20 -14.14
N ILE A 37 -13.82 16.48 -13.77
CA ILE A 37 -14.70 17.44 -14.43
C ILE A 37 -15.07 18.52 -13.42
N VAL A 38 -14.81 19.77 -13.77
CA VAL A 38 -15.32 20.92 -13.04
C VAL A 38 -16.65 21.33 -13.69
N ILE A 39 -17.71 21.29 -12.90
CA ILE A 39 -19.07 21.64 -13.30
C ILE A 39 -19.41 22.98 -12.64
N ASN A 40 -19.56 24.01 -13.45
CA ASN A 40 -19.94 25.34 -12.99
C ASN A 40 -21.46 25.45 -12.90
N LEU A 41 -21.90 26.20 -11.92
CA LEU A 41 -23.32 26.40 -11.57
C LEU A 41 -23.65 27.88 -11.55
N SER A 42 -24.81 28.25 -12.05
CA SER A 42 -25.40 29.58 -11.84
C SER A 42 -26.87 29.45 -11.48
N GLY A 43 -27.42 30.49 -10.83
CA GLY A 43 -28.76 30.47 -10.27
C GLY A 43 -28.79 30.14 -8.78
N GLU A 44 -29.99 30.08 -8.22
CA GLU A 44 -30.23 29.80 -6.80
C GLU A 44 -30.12 28.30 -6.51
N THR A 45 -29.09 27.89 -5.81
CA THR A 45 -28.83 26.47 -5.47
C THR A 45 -29.20 26.15 -4.02
N GLY A 46 -29.82 24.99 -3.78
CA GLY A 46 -30.09 24.48 -2.43
C GLY A 46 -28.85 23.88 -1.76
N THR A 47 -28.78 24.02 -0.44
CA THR A 47 -27.58 23.55 0.32
C THR A 47 -27.38 22.02 0.33
N ARG A 48 -28.44 21.25 0.13
CA ARG A 48 -28.43 19.78 0.07
C ARG A 48 -28.65 19.24 -1.33
N ASP A 49 -28.88 20.09 -2.30
CA ASP A 49 -28.97 19.68 -3.70
C ASP A 49 -27.62 19.18 -4.17
N PHE A 50 -27.63 18.31 -5.16
CA PHE A 50 -26.41 17.63 -5.57
C PHE A 50 -26.32 17.45 -7.08
N ILE A 51 -25.09 17.29 -7.54
CA ILE A 51 -24.74 16.97 -8.94
C ILE A 51 -24.33 15.51 -9.00
N THR A 52 -24.80 14.82 -10.03
CA THR A 52 -24.41 13.44 -10.36
C THR A 52 -24.17 13.29 -11.85
N ILE A 53 -23.50 12.20 -12.25
CA ILE A 53 -23.31 11.80 -13.64
C ILE A 53 -23.93 10.41 -13.77
N VAL A 54 -24.89 10.24 -14.66
CA VAL A 54 -25.59 8.97 -14.91
C VAL A 54 -25.59 8.66 -16.40
N PRO A 55 -25.74 7.38 -16.83
CA PRO A 55 -25.91 7.02 -18.22
C PRO A 55 -27.04 7.82 -18.86
N ALA A 56 -26.89 8.18 -20.14
CA ALA A 56 -27.92 8.89 -20.87
C ALA A 56 -29.22 8.06 -20.94
N GLY A 57 -30.36 8.71 -20.70
CA GLY A 57 -31.66 8.05 -20.68
C GLY A 57 -31.98 7.28 -19.40
N GLU A 58 -31.14 7.34 -18.36
CA GLU A 58 -31.43 6.77 -17.05
C GLU A 58 -32.69 7.42 -16.44
N ALA A 59 -33.44 6.68 -15.63
CA ALA A 59 -34.69 7.13 -15.03
C ALA A 59 -34.52 8.45 -14.27
N GLU A 60 -35.58 9.25 -14.21
CA GLU A 60 -35.59 10.49 -13.40
C GLU A 60 -35.33 10.17 -11.92
N GLY A 61 -34.57 11.06 -11.27
CA GLY A 61 -34.18 10.87 -9.87
C GLY A 61 -33.06 9.82 -9.63
N SER A 62 -32.63 9.10 -10.68
CA SER A 62 -31.47 8.20 -10.57
C SER A 62 -30.19 9.00 -10.37
N TYR A 63 -29.30 8.46 -9.53
CA TYR A 63 -27.98 9.01 -9.29
C TYR A 63 -26.95 7.90 -9.02
N SER A 64 -25.68 8.20 -9.26
CA SER A 64 -24.54 7.37 -8.92
C SER A 64 -23.61 8.13 -7.96
N ASP A 65 -22.32 8.23 -8.24
CA ASP A 65 -21.43 9.13 -7.52
C ASP A 65 -21.93 10.57 -7.62
N TYR A 66 -21.96 11.27 -6.49
CA TYR A 66 -22.51 12.61 -6.43
C TYR A 66 -21.72 13.55 -5.52
N LYS A 67 -21.92 14.86 -5.72
CA LYS A 67 -21.41 15.92 -4.83
C LYS A 67 -22.51 16.90 -4.47
N TYR A 68 -22.62 17.20 -3.18
CA TYR A 68 -23.51 18.28 -2.72
C TYR A 68 -23.00 19.64 -3.19
N VAL A 69 -23.92 20.47 -3.65
CA VAL A 69 -23.62 21.83 -4.14
C VAL A 69 -23.18 22.74 -3.00
N ARG A 70 -23.86 22.67 -1.83
CA ARG A 70 -23.54 23.45 -0.62
C ARG A 70 -23.36 24.95 -0.89
N SER A 71 -24.24 25.55 -1.72
CA SER A 71 -24.17 26.95 -2.14
C SER A 71 -22.83 27.33 -2.84
N LYS A 72 -22.17 26.41 -3.49
CA LYS A 72 -20.98 26.67 -4.29
C LYS A 72 -21.33 26.92 -5.74
N ASN A 73 -20.53 27.74 -6.42
CA ASN A 73 -20.68 28.03 -7.84
C ASN A 73 -20.04 26.96 -8.74
N SER A 74 -19.35 25.96 -8.17
CA SER A 74 -18.80 24.84 -8.90
C SER A 74 -18.63 23.62 -8.02
N VAL A 75 -18.71 22.44 -8.62
CA VAL A 75 -18.36 21.15 -8.01
C VAL A 75 -17.43 20.40 -8.93
N GLU A 76 -16.58 19.54 -8.35
CA GLU A 76 -15.72 18.63 -9.09
C GLU A 76 -16.23 17.19 -8.93
N LEU A 77 -16.49 16.52 -10.05
CA LEU A 77 -16.80 15.11 -10.14
C LEU A 77 -15.75 14.38 -10.98
N ARG A 78 -15.71 13.07 -10.85
CA ARG A 78 -14.94 12.19 -11.73
C ARG A 78 -15.86 11.66 -12.83
N ALA A 79 -15.41 11.71 -14.09
CA ALA A 79 -16.08 11.03 -15.18
C ALA A 79 -16.12 9.52 -14.92
N PRO A 80 -17.16 8.81 -15.37
CA PRO A 80 -17.17 7.36 -15.38
C PRO A 80 -15.93 6.78 -16.08
N GLU A 81 -15.49 5.59 -15.65
CA GLU A 81 -14.39 4.87 -16.32
C GLU A 81 -14.86 4.07 -17.56
N ASP A 82 -16.17 3.89 -17.73
CA ASP A 82 -16.75 3.34 -18.95
C ASP A 82 -16.96 4.46 -19.96
N ALA A 83 -16.49 4.27 -21.17
CA ALA A 83 -16.80 5.16 -22.28
C ALA A 83 -18.26 5.03 -22.70
N GLY A 84 -18.87 6.15 -23.12
CA GLY A 84 -20.27 6.18 -23.52
C GLY A 84 -20.92 7.53 -23.32
N ASP A 85 -22.24 7.58 -23.55
CA ASP A 85 -23.04 8.79 -23.39
C ASP A 85 -23.66 8.85 -21.99
N TYR A 86 -23.53 9.99 -21.37
CA TYR A 86 -23.98 10.30 -20.01
C TYR A 86 -24.73 11.62 -19.96
N GLU A 87 -25.29 11.88 -18.79
CA GLU A 87 -25.89 13.18 -18.43
C GLU A 87 -25.33 13.64 -17.08
N ILE A 88 -24.91 14.90 -17.03
CA ILE A 88 -24.69 15.60 -15.78
C ILE A 88 -26.04 16.13 -15.34
N ARG A 89 -26.51 15.77 -14.15
CA ARG A 89 -27.81 16.17 -13.61
C ARG A 89 -27.66 16.94 -12.31
N TYR A 90 -28.41 18.03 -12.18
CA TYR A 90 -28.66 18.72 -10.92
C TYR A 90 -29.96 18.21 -10.32
N LEU A 91 -29.90 17.62 -9.13
CA LEU A 91 -31.03 17.02 -8.43
C LEU A 91 -31.35 17.76 -7.13
N GLU A 92 -32.64 17.91 -6.84
CA GLU A 92 -33.12 18.39 -5.54
C GLU A 92 -32.86 17.37 -4.43
N ALA A 93 -32.66 17.88 -3.21
CA ALA A 93 -32.27 17.08 -2.04
C ALA A 93 -33.34 16.08 -1.56
N ASN A 94 -34.61 16.28 -1.91
CA ASN A 94 -35.72 15.48 -1.40
C ASN A 94 -36.25 14.50 -2.45
N PRO A 95 -36.60 13.30 -2.07
CA PRO A 95 -37.26 12.36 -2.97
C PRO A 95 -38.53 12.97 -3.59
N PRO A 96 -38.80 12.75 -4.87
CA PRO A 96 -38.18 11.79 -5.77
C PRO A 96 -36.86 12.26 -6.43
N TYR A 97 -36.12 13.22 -5.86
CA TYR A 97 -34.88 13.80 -6.39
C TYR A 97 -35.07 14.38 -7.79
N ALA A 98 -36.00 15.35 -7.92
CA ALA A 98 -36.36 15.92 -9.21
C ALA A 98 -35.13 16.53 -9.91
N THR A 99 -34.96 16.19 -11.19
CA THR A 99 -33.91 16.79 -12.03
C THR A 99 -34.34 18.19 -12.43
N LYS A 100 -33.62 19.24 -12.01
CA LYS A 100 -33.88 20.65 -12.35
C LYS A 100 -33.25 21.05 -13.66
N THR A 101 -32.07 20.57 -13.93
CA THR A 101 -31.38 20.81 -15.20
C THR A 101 -30.42 19.67 -15.49
N ARG A 102 -30.09 19.45 -16.75
CA ARG A 102 -29.16 18.43 -17.23
C ARG A 102 -28.33 18.94 -18.38
N GLN A 103 -27.15 18.36 -18.54
CA GLN A 103 -26.26 18.62 -19.67
C GLN A 103 -25.75 17.28 -20.20
N PRO A 104 -25.75 17.03 -21.51
CA PRO A 104 -25.11 15.87 -22.12
C PRO A 104 -23.59 15.85 -21.84
N LEU A 105 -23.05 14.65 -21.69
CA LEU A 105 -21.62 14.39 -21.49
C LEU A 105 -21.24 13.14 -22.27
N SER A 106 -20.30 13.27 -23.19
CA SER A 106 -19.67 12.13 -23.87
C SER A 106 -18.38 11.74 -23.15
N VAL A 107 -18.26 10.49 -22.74
CA VAL A 107 -17.06 9.95 -22.12
C VAL A 107 -16.30 9.13 -23.15
N THR A 108 -15.11 9.59 -23.54
CA THR A 108 -14.29 8.95 -24.55
C THR A 108 -13.36 7.89 -23.95
N PRO A 109 -13.05 6.79 -24.66
CA PRO A 109 -12.11 5.79 -24.18
C PRO A 109 -10.72 6.35 -24.00
N VAL A 110 -9.94 5.76 -23.11
CA VAL A 110 -8.54 6.11 -22.86
C VAL A 110 -7.63 4.93 -23.14
N GLU A 111 -6.41 5.22 -23.57
CA GLU A 111 -5.39 4.24 -23.82
C GLU A 111 -4.20 4.43 -22.88
N ALA A 112 -3.43 3.37 -22.68
CA ALA A 112 -2.20 3.41 -21.90
C ALA A 112 -1.13 2.53 -22.55
N THR A 113 0.11 2.72 -22.12
CA THR A 113 1.23 1.80 -22.39
C THR A 113 1.99 1.52 -21.11
N VAL A 114 2.64 0.36 -21.03
CA VAL A 114 3.58 0.02 -19.96
C VAL A 114 4.80 -0.66 -20.58
N GLN A 115 5.98 -0.34 -20.07
CA GLN A 115 7.24 -0.95 -20.45
C GLN A 115 8.02 -1.31 -19.19
N ALA A 116 8.49 -2.54 -19.12
CA ALA A 116 9.31 -3.08 -18.04
C ALA A 116 10.50 -3.83 -18.64
N PRO A 117 11.59 -4.07 -17.88
CA PRO A 117 12.64 -4.98 -18.31
C PRO A 117 12.06 -6.37 -18.62
N ALA A 118 12.60 -7.03 -19.66
CA ALA A 118 12.17 -8.39 -20.02
C ALA A 118 12.45 -9.39 -18.89
N GLN A 119 13.53 -9.16 -18.12
CA GLN A 119 13.93 -9.98 -17.00
C GLN A 119 14.44 -9.12 -15.84
N VAL A 120 14.16 -9.55 -14.62
CA VAL A 120 14.66 -8.97 -13.36
C VAL A 120 14.97 -10.10 -12.39
N ASP A 121 15.85 -9.86 -11.43
CA ASP A 121 16.15 -10.84 -10.39
C ASP A 121 15.06 -10.86 -9.31
N ALA A 122 14.86 -12.04 -8.69
CA ALA A 122 13.93 -12.19 -7.56
C ALA A 122 14.31 -11.22 -6.44
N GLY A 123 13.30 -10.52 -5.90
CA GLY A 123 13.46 -9.49 -4.86
C GLY A 123 13.99 -8.13 -5.35
N ALA A 124 14.45 -8.01 -6.58
CA ALA A 124 15.03 -6.77 -7.11
C ALA A 124 13.99 -5.67 -7.32
N ARG A 125 14.43 -4.42 -7.17
CA ARG A 125 13.63 -3.25 -7.57
C ARG A 125 13.90 -2.94 -9.04
N PHE A 126 12.85 -2.66 -9.79
CA PHE A 126 12.95 -2.33 -11.22
C PHE A 126 12.04 -1.18 -11.60
N GLN A 127 12.43 -0.48 -12.65
CA GLN A 127 11.69 0.65 -13.19
C GLN A 127 10.65 0.18 -14.19
N VAL A 128 9.49 0.82 -14.16
CA VAL A 128 8.42 0.68 -15.16
C VAL A 128 8.09 2.05 -15.70
N THR A 129 8.27 2.23 -17.01
CA THR A 129 7.80 3.41 -17.73
C THR A 129 6.38 3.17 -18.25
N TRP A 130 5.60 4.23 -18.32
CA TRP A 130 4.20 4.13 -18.71
C TRP A 130 3.74 5.41 -19.41
N SER A 131 2.68 5.31 -20.19
CA SER A 131 1.87 6.44 -20.61
C SER A 131 0.39 6.11 -20.39
N GLY A 132 -0.43 7.13 -20.18
CA GLY A 132 -1.86 6.90 -19.93
C GLY A 132 -2.53 8.13 -19.34
N PRO A 133 -3.80 8.02 -18.93
CA PRO A 133 -4.61 9.14 -18.49
C PRO A 133 -4.13 9.79 -17.17
N ASP A 134 -3.36 9.07 -16.35
CA ASP A 134 -2.90 9.54 -15.02
C ASP A 134 -4.02 10.07 -14.14
N ASN A 135 -5.16 9.42 -14.20
CA ASN A 135 -6.32 9.79 -13.37
C ASN A 135 -6.04 9.55 -11.89
N PRO A 136 -6.75 10.22 -10.98
CA PRO A 136 -6.60 9.97 -9.56
C PRO A 136 -6.72 8.50 -9.20
N GLN A 137 -5.74 7.99 -8.45
CA GLN A 137 -5.63 6.58 -8.02
C GLN A 137 -5.28 5.58 -9.12
N ASP A 138 -5.04 5.97 -10.36
CA ASP A 138 -4.44 5.07 -11.36
C ASP A 138 -3.09 4.56 -10.86
N PHE A 139 -2.76 3.32 -11.19
CA PHE A 139 -1.57 2.68 -10.68
C PHE A 139 -0.98 1.64 -11.63
N ILE A 140 0.32 1.42 -11.48
CA ILE A 140 1.04 0.34 -12.12
C ILE A 140 1.16 -0.80 -11.12
N ALA A 141 0.77 -2.00 -11.51
CA ALA A 141 0.74 -3.19 -10.64
C ALA A 141 1.50 -4.36 -11.26
N LEU A 142 2.18 -5.14 -10.42
CA LEU A 142 2.74 -6.44 -10.76
C LEU A 142 1.80 -7.53 -10.26
N SER A 143 1.41 -8.45 -11.12
CA SER A 143 0.45 -9.52 -10.83
C SER A 143 0.99 -10.87 -11.28
N ASP A 144 0.59 -11.94 -10.57
CA ASP A 144 0.81 -13.31 -10.99
C ASP A 144 -0.29 -13.68 -11.99
N PRO A 145 0.04 -14.01 -13.26
CA PRO A 145 -0.95 -14.39 -14.27
C PRO A 145 -1.65 -15.73 -13.95
N GLN A 146 -1.04 -16.56 -13.09
CA GLN A 146 -1.59 -17.83 -12.62
C GLN A 146 -2.42 -17.66 -11.33
N GLY A 147 -2.35 -16.48 -10.71
CA GLY A 147 -3.13 -16.15 -9.52
C GLY A 147 -4.60 -15.91 -9.86
N ASP A 148 -5.43 -15.83 -8.81
CA ASP A 148 -6.85 -15.53 -8.92
C ASP A 148 -7.10 -14.34 -9.87
N ARG A 149 -7.83 -14.57 -10.95
CA ARG A 149 -8.15 -13.61 -12.03
C ARG A 149 -8.99 -12.41 -11.55
N ASN A 150 -9.29 -12.35 -10.25
CA ASN A 150 -9.95 -11.19 -9.68
C ASN A 150 -9.02 -9.97 -9.73
N ALA A 151 -9.47 -8.94 -10.40
CA ALA A 151 -8.76 -7.69 -10.70
C ALA A 151 -8.13 -6.97 -9.48
N ARG A 152 -8.29 -7.48 -8.27
CA ARG A 152 -7.86 -6.87 -7.01
C ARG A 152 -6.65 -7.54 -6.34
N ARG A 153 -6.02 -8.54 -6.97
CA ARG A 153 -4.82 -9.19 -6.43
C ARG A 153 -3.59 -8.80 -7.24
N TRP A 154 -2.77 -7.95 -6.67
CA TRP A 154 -1.43 -7.61 -7.14
C TRP A 154 -0.41 -7.90 -6.05
N ILE A 155 0.81 -8.22 -6.46
CA ILE A 155 1.94 -8.51 -5.57
C ILE A 155 2.51 -7.21 -5.02
N THR A 156 2.73 -6.25 -5.92
CA THR A 156 3.21 -4.91 -5.61
C THR A 156 2.60 -3.90 -6.57
N TYR A 157 2.52 -2.64 -6.17
CA TYR A 157 2.01 -1.57 -7.02
C TYR A 157 2.61 -0.22 -6.66
N ALA A 158 2.51 0.71 -7.59
CA ALA A 158 2.81 2.12 -7.36
C ALA A 158 1.79 2.99 -8.09
N TYR A 159 1.27 4.02 -7.41
CA TYR A 159 0.39 5.00 -8.05
C TYR A 159 1.13 5.80 -9.11
N THR A 160 0.47 6.08 -10.25
CA THR A 160 1.03 6.87 -11.37
C THR A 160 1.45 8.26 -10.94
N LYS A 161 0.72 8.87 -10.00
CA LYS A 161 1.06 10.18 -9.39
C LYS A 161 2.45 10.27 -8.74
N LYS A 162 3.14 9.14 -8.51
CA LYS A 162 4.52 9.13 -8.02
C LYS A 162 5.53 9.52 -9.10
N GLY A 163 5.07 9.68 -10.34
CA GLY A 163 5.89 10.05 -11.48
C GLY A 163 6.11 8.91 -12.46
N ASN A 164 6.90 9.18 -13.48
CA ASN A 164 7.29 8.25 -14.54
C ASN A 164 8.81 8.32 -14.74
N PRO A 165 9.58 7.25 -14.55
CA PRO A 165 9.12 5.89 -14.22
C PRO A 165 8.66 5.70 -12.78
N VAL A 166 7.86 4.66 -12.52
CA VAL A 166 7.59 4.15 -11.18
C VAL A 166 8.52 2.98 -10.84
N MET A 167 8.75 2.75 -9.54
CA MET A 167 9.54 1.62 -9.06
C MET A 167 8.62 0.53 -8.51
N LEU A 168 8.79 -0.70 -8.99
CA LEU A 168 8.19 -1.90 -8.43
C LEU A 168 9.27 -2.80 -7.84
N THR A 169 8.87 -3.78 -7.01
CA THR A 169 9.75 -4.80 -6.46
C THR A 169 9.28 -6.17 -6.97
N ALA A 170 10.20 -6.94 -7.53
CA ALA A 170 9.93 -8.31 -7.95
C ALA A 170 9.65 -9.21 -6.74
N PRO A 171 8.80 -10.24 -6.86
CA PRO A 171 8.64 -11.25 -5.82
C PRO A 171 9.90 -12.10 -5.69
N ASP A 172 10.07 -12.78 -4.54
CA ASP A 172 11.17 -13.73 -4.32
C ASP A 172 11.00 -15.03 -5.12
N LYS A 173 9.77 -15.35 -5.54
CA LYS A 173 9.48 -16.55 -6.30
C LYS A 173 9.78 -16.33 -7.78
N PRO A 174 10.68 -17.12 -8.40
CA PRO A 174 10.92 -17.06 -9.84
C PRO A 174 9.69 -17.45 -10.65
N GLY A 175 9.55 -16.83 -11.82
CA GLY A 175 8.42 -17.11 -12.70
C GLY A 175 8.13 -15.99 -13.69
N SER A 176 7.05 -16.13 -14.45
CA SER A 176 6.54 -15.12 -15.38
C SER A 176 5.44 -14.31 -14.70
N TYR A 177 5.52 -12.99 -14.77
CA TYR A 177 4.59 -12.05 -14.14
C TYR A 177 4.12 -11.02 -15.16
N GLU A 178 2.99 -10.37 -14.87
CA GLU A 178 2.46 -9.31 -15.71
C GLU A 178 2.50 -7.96 -14.98
N VAL A 179 2.99 -6.93 -15.66
CA VAL A 179 2.89 -5.54 -15.24
C VAL A 179 1.70 -4.90 -15.94
N HIS A 180 0.80 -4.27 -15.19
CA HIS A 180 -0.44 -3.69 -15.68
C HIS A 180 -0.51 -2.20 -15.37
N TYR A 181 -1.02 -1.38 -16.32
CA TYR A 181 -1.61 -0.07 -16.00
C TYR A 181 -3.08 -0.30 -15.63
N ARG A 182 -3.48 0.13 -14.44
CA ARG A 182 -4.84 -0.05 -13.94
C ARG A 182 -5.52 1.26 -13.57
N THR A 183 -6.81 1.35 -13.89
CA THR A 183 -7.66 2.47 -13.48
C THR A 183 -7.93 2.43 -11.97
N GLY A 184 -8.21 3.60 -11.39
CA GLY A 184 -8.25 3.77 -9.94
C GLY A 184 -9.56 3.36 -9.26
N VAL A 185 -10.68 3.19 -9.98
CA VAL A 185 -11.99 2.86 -9.39
C VAL A 185 -12.43 1.45 -9.73
N LYS A 186 -12.52 1.12 -11.02
CA LYS A 186 -12.97 -0.19 -11.49
C LYS A 186 -11.83 -1.18 -11.69
N TYR A 187 -10.57 -0.73 -11.57
CA TYR A 187 -9.37 -1.54 -11.74
C TYR A 187 -9.25 -2.15 -13.13
N TYR A 188 -9.78 -1.47 -14.17
CA TYR A 188 -9.60 -1.91 -15.54
C TYR A 188 -8.13 -1.92 -15.93
N THR A 189 -7.72 -2.95 -16.68
CA THR A 189 -6.39 -3.02 -17.28
C THR A 189 -6.42 -2.29 -18.61
N LEU A 190 -5.75 -1.14 -18.70
CA LEU A 190 -5.61 -0.37 -19.93
C LEU A 190 -4.43 -0.86 -20.78
N ALA A 191 -3.36 -1.34 -20.14
CA ALA A 191 -2.19 -1.90 -20.80
C ALA A 191 -1.54 -2.97 -19.93
N LYS A 192 -0.79 -3.89 -20.54
CA LYS A 192 0.02 -4.87 -19.83
C LYS A 192 1.27 -5.27 -20.61
N THR A 193 2.29 -5.70 -19.89
CA THR A 193 3.51 -6.33 -20.42
C THR A 193 3.96 -7.47 -19.50
N THR A 194 4.79 -8.36 -20.01
CA THR A 194 5.32 -9.50 -19.23
C THR A 194 6.72 -9.17 -18.73
N VAL A 195 7.06 -9.64 -17.53
CA VAL A 195 8.39 -9.62 -16.94
C VAL A 195 8.71 -11.02 -16.40
N THR A 196 9.91 -11.54 -16.71
CA THR A 196 10.41 -12.77 -16.13
C THR A 196 11.22 -12.45 -14.87
N VAL A 197 10.86 -13.07 -13.75
CA VAL A 197 11.63 -13.01 -12.50
C VAL A 197 12.58 -14.21 -12.47
N ALA A 198 13.87 -13.95 -12.52
CA ALA A 198 14.92 -14.97 -12.42
C ALA A 198 15.20 -15.32 -10.95
N GLY A 199 15.54 -16.60 -10.70
CA GLY A 199 15.97 -17.03 -9.38
C GLY A 199 17.32 -16.43 -9.00
N THR A 200 17.51 -16.15 -7.71
CA THR A 200 18.75 -15.70 -7.12
C THR A 200 19.33 -16.77 -6.21
N THR A 201 20.66 -16.78 -6.06
CA THR A 201 21.40 -17.67 -5.17
C THR A 201 22.21 -16.86 -4.18
N ALA A 202 22.60 -17.50 -3.07
CA ALA A 202 23.51 -16.94 -2.08
C ALA A 202 24.55 -17.99 -1.67
N ASN A 203 25.66 -17.53 -1.07
CA ASN A 203 26.65 -18.37 -0.42
C ASN A 203 26.91 -17.88 1.00
N LEU A 204 27.27 -18.80 1.89
CA LEU A 204 27.57 -18.54 3.29
C LEU A 204 28.89 -19.23 3.67
N GLU A 205 29.73 -18.49 4.36
CA GLU A 205 30.93 -18.99 5.00
C GLU A 205 30.89 -18.69 6.51
N ALA A 206 30.96 -19.70 7.32
CA ALA A 206 30.95 -19.61 8.78
C ALA A 206 31.84 -20.72 9.36
N PRO A 207 32.28 -20.63 10.62
CA PRO A 207 32.97 -21.74 11.30
C PRO A 207 32.12 -23.01 11.32
N ASP A 208 32.74 -24.19 11.35
CA ASP A 208 32.02 -25.47 11.48
C ASP A 208 31.48 -25.67 12.89
N SER A 209 32.20 -25.14 13.91
CA SER A 209 31.78 -25.16 15.31
C SER A 209 32.11 -23.84 16.02
N ILE A 210 31.31 -23.51 17.03
CA ILE A 210 31.46 -22.36 17.92
C ILE A 210 31.02 -22.75 19.34
N LYS A 211 31.47 -22.00 20.34
CA LYS A 211 31.02 -22.21 21.72
C LYS A 211 29.65 -21.52 21.95
N ALA A 212 28.87 -22.12 22.86
CA ALA A 212 27.61 -21.54 23.31
C ALA A 212 27.80 -20.10 23.81
N GLY A 213 26.89 -19.18 23.42
CA GLY A 213 26.94 -17.76 23.76
C GLY A 213 28.01 -16.92 23.05
N GLN A 214 28.86 -17.51 22.22
CA GLN A 214 29.96 -16.82 21.56
C GLN A 214 29.46 -15.99 20.34
N ASP A 215 30.05 -14.83 20.13
CA ASP A 215 29.89 -14.07 18.87
C ASP A 215 30.80 -14.68 17.79
N PHE A 216 30.29 -14.74 16.55
CA PHE A 216 31.05 -15.27 15.41
C PHE A 216 30.70 -14.54 14.12
N GLU A 217 31.63 -14.51 13.19
CA GLU A 217 31.45 -13.87 11.90
C GLU A 217 30.93 -14.85 10.85
N VAL A 218 30.03 -14.32 10.00
CA VAL A 218 29.51 -15.02 8.82
C VAL A 218 29.77 -14.14 7.60
N SER A 219 30.65 -14.65 6.71
CA SER A 219 30.80 -14.05 5.38
C SER A 219 29.71 -14.57 4.45
N TRP A 220 29.22 -13.68 3.60
CA TRP A 220 28.15 -14.03 2.68
C TRP A 220 28.32 -13.32 1.33
N SER A 221 27.77 -13.93 0.30
CA SER A 221 27.47 -13.28 -0.99
C SER A 221 26.06 -13.65 -1.42
N GLY A 222 25.40 -12.73 -2.15
CA GLY A 222 24.01 -12.92 -2.55
C GLY A 222 23.40 -11.61 -3.02
N PRO A 223 22.07 -11.57 -3.24
CA PRO A 223 21.39 -10.40 -3.79
C PRO A 223 21.48 -9.16 -2.89
N GLY A 224 21.53 -9.30 -1.58
CA GLY A 224 21.67 -8.19 -0.63
C GLY A 224 20.53 -7.19 -0.70
N HIS A 225 19.31 -7.63 -1.01
CA HIS A 225 18.16 -6.73 -1.07
C HIS A 225 17.83 -6.14 0.30
N ASN A 226 17.14 -5.02 0.27
CA ASN A 226 16.71 -4.37 1.50
C ASN A 226 15.83 -5.32 2.32
N GLN A 227 16.18 -5.58 3.55
CA GLN A 227 15.57 -6.55 4.47
C GLN A 227 16.01 -8.02 4.33
N ASP A 228 16.87 -8.40 3.37
CA ASP A 228 17.53 -9.69 3.43
C ASP A 228 18.38 -9.77 4.68
N PHE A 229 18.51 -10.97 5.24
CA PHE A 229 19.22 -11.15 6.50
C PHE A 229 19.90 -12.52 6.61
N ILE A 230 20.93 -12.56 7.42
CA ILE A 230 21.60 -13.78 7.83
C ILE A 230 21.14 -14.12 9.24
N ALA A 231 20.71 -15.35 9.46
CA ALA A 231 20.18 -15.79 10.76
C ALA A 231 20.81 -17.11 11.20
N ILE A 232 20.91 -17.33 12.52
CA ILE A 232 21.17 -18.63 13.11
C ILE A 232 19.84 -19.20 13.65
N SER A 233 19.55 -20.44 13.30
CA SER A 233 18.29 -21.12 13.60
C SER A 233 18.57 -22.56 14.05
N ALA A 234 17.71 -23.14 14.88
CA ALA A 234 17.77 -24.56 15.14
C ALA A 234 17.61 -25.34 13.82
N GLN A 235 18.34 -26.45 13.69
CA GLN A 235 18.27 -27.28 12.48
C GLN A 235 16.81 -27.66 12.17
N ASP A 236 16.43 -27.61 10.89
CA ASP A 236 15.11 -27.96 10.39
C ASP A 236 13.94 -27.16 11.00
N SER A 237 14.22 -26.06 11.71
CA SER A 237 13.18 -25.17 12.22
C SER A 237 12.49 -24.39 11.09
N GLY A 238 11.26 -23.91 11.35
CA GLY A 238 10.52 -23.09 10.39
C GLY A 238 11.26 -21.80 10.02
N VAL A 239 11.02 -21.30 8.79
CA VAL A 239 11.72 -20.14 8.21
C VAL A 239 11.63 -18.84 9.01
N ARG A 240 10.65 -18.72 9.92
CA ARG A 240 10.48 -17.55 10.80
C ARG A 240 10.99 -17.79 12.23
N LYS A 241 11.65 -18.93 12.48
CA LYS A 241 12.22 -19.26 13.78
C LYS A 241 13.74 -19.12 13.72
N TYR A 242 14.26 -18.12 14.39
CA TYR A 242 15.71 -17.88 14.51
C TYR A 242 16.04 -17.37 15.91
N HIS A 243 17.26 -17.64 16.36
CA HIS A 243 17.78 -17.17 17.66
C HIS A 243 18.34 -15.75 17.54
N HIS A 244 19.18 -15.52 16.52
CA HIS A 244 19.77 -14.22 16.25
C HIS A 244 19.83 -13.98 14.74
N TYR A 245 19.81 -12.71 14.32
CA TYR A 245 19.95 -12.33 12.91
C TYR A 245 20.59 -10.96 12.73
N GLN A 246 21.16 -10.76 11.54
CA GLN A 246 21.66 -9.46 11.09
C GLN A 246 21.25 -9.21 9.63
N TYR A 247 20.85 -7.99 9.35
CA TYR A 247 20.50 -7.58 7.98
C TYR A 247 21.75 -7.49 7.09
N THR A 248 21.63 -7.97 5.85
CA THR A 248 22.69 -7.93 4.82
C THR A 248 23.16 -6.52 4.48
N ARG A 249 22.31 -5.50 4.67
CA ARG A 249 22.68 -4.09 4.49
C ARG A 249 23.85 -3.60 5.35
N LYS A 250 24.25 -4.35 6.36
CA LYS A 250 25.45 -4.06 7.16
C LYS A 250 26.75 -4.44 6.45
N GLY A 251 26.64 -5.13 5.31
CA GLY A 251 27.80 -5.65 4.58
C GLY A 251 28.14 -7.07 4.96
N SER A 252 29.23 -7.58 4.39
CA SER A 252 29.82 -8.90 4.71
C SER A 252 31.23 -8.67 5.25
N PRO A 253 31.65 -9.31 6.35
CA PRO A 253 30.89 -10.24 7.16
C PRO A 253 29.84 -9.57 8.06
N VAL A 254 28.90 -10.37 8.59
CA VAL A 254 28.01 -10.00 9.70
C VAL A 254 28.38 -10.79 10.93
N THR A 255 28.19 -10.20 12.13
CA THR A 255 28.40 -10.90 13.40
C THR A 255 27.07 -11.46 13.89
N LEU A 256 27.01 -12.74 14.19
CA LEU A 256 25.90 -13.41 14.84
C LEU A 256 26.30 -13.84 16.26
N HIS A 257 25.30 -13.99 17.12
CA HIS A 257 25.43 -14.51 18.47
C HIS A 257 24.94 -15.95 18.50
N ALA A 258 25.77 -16.86 19.01
CA ALA A 258 25.41 -18.28 19.15
C ALA A 258 24.35 -18.46 20.24
N PRO A 259 23.42 -19.41 20.09
CA PRO A 259 22.57 -19.85 21.20
C PRO A 259 23.37 -20.38 22.39
N ASP A 260 22.80 -20.25 23.61
CA ASP A 260 23.35 -20.78 24.83
C ASP A 260 23.21 -22.32 24.91
N GLU A 261 22.23 -22.88 24.20
CA GLU A 261 21.99 -24.32 24.16
C GLU A 261 22.92 -25.00 23.14
N PRO A 262 23.75 -25.97 23.57
CA PRO A 262 24.57 -26.77 22.65
C PRO A 262 23.71 -27.61 21.69
N GLY A 263 24.17 -27.78 20.44
CA GLY A 263 23.41 -28.52 19.46
C GLY A 263 23.77 -28.22 18.01
N SER A 264 22.96 -28.76 17.10
CA SER A 264 23.08 -28.51 15.66
C SER A 264 22.18 -27.37 15.22
N TYR A 265 22.78 -26.41 14.54
CA TYR A 265 22.09 -25.20 14.05
C TYR A 265 22.37 -24.98 12.57
N GLU A 266 21.59 -24.14 11.96
CA GLU A 266 21.79 -23.69 10.59
C GLU A 266 21.99 -22.17 10.56
N VAL A 267 23.06 -21.72 9.93
CA VAL A 267 23.17 -20.34 9.45
C VAL A 267 22.45 -20.28 8.13
N ARG A 268 21.53 -19.32 7.97
CA ARG A 268 20.64 -19.18 6.82
C ARG A 268 20.72 -17.78 6.23
N TYR A 269 20.86 -17.66 4.89
CA TYR A 269 20.56 -16.44 4.17
C TYR A 269 19.08 -16.44 3.80
N GLN A 270 18.32 -15.46 4.27
CA GLN A 270 16.89 -15.40 4.05
C GLN A 270 16.48 -14.07 3.37
N THR A 271 15.52 -14.18 2.44
CA THR A 271 14.96 -13.00 1.77
C THR A 271 14.02 -12.24 2.71
N GLY A 272 13.94 -10.92 2.54
CA GLY A 272 13.13 -10.06 3.40
C GLY A 272 11.63 -10.10 3.13
N GLN A 273 11.18 -10.53 1.96
CA GLN A 273 9.76 -10.52 1.60
C GLN A 273 9.04 -11.79 2.06
N SER A 274 9.58 -12.95 1.71
CA SER A 274 8.91 -14.24 1.89
C SER A 274 9.64 -15.16 2.87
N TYR A 275 10.80 -14.75 3.40
CA TYR A 275 11.69 -15.58 4.23
C TYR A 275 12.21 -16.82 3.48
N THR A 276 12.30 -16.74 2.15
CA THR A 276 12.88 -17.81 1.34
C THR A 276 14.34 -17.98 1.71
N ILE A 277 14.76 -19.24 2.00
CA ILE A 277 16.15 -19.58 2.29
C ILE A 277 16.88 -19.72 0.94
N LEU A 278 17.83 -18.83 0.67
CA LEU A 278 18.68 -18.87 -0.54
C LEU A 278 19.93 -19.72 -0.34
N ALA A 279 20.45 -19.77 0.88
CA ALA A 279 21.57 -20.62 1.28
C ALA A 279 21.44 -21.02 2.74
N LYS A 280 22.00 -22.19 3.10
CA LYS A 280 22.12 -22.62 4.46
C LYS A 280 23.44 -23.35 4.68
N ARG A 281 24.01 -23.25 5.89
CA ARG A 281 25.22 -23.93 6.35
C ARG A 281 24.97 -24.50 7.75
N LEU A 282 25.29 -25.77 7.94
CA LEU A 282 25.25 -26.37 9.27
C LEU A 282 26.43 -25.88 10.13
N ILE A 283 26.16 -25.69 11.41
CA ILE A 283 27.13 -25.28 12.41
C ILE A 283 26.83 -26.02 13.72
N THR A 284 27.87 -26.43 14.46
CA THR A 284 27.74 -27.05 15.77
C THR A 284 27.97 -26.00 16.86
N VAL A 285 27.04 -25.86 17.79
CA VAL A 285 27.25 -25.09 19.03
C VAL A 285 27.72 -26.04 20.10
N GLU A 286 28.97 -25.85 20.56
CA GLU A 286 29.63 -26.67 21.56
C GLU A 286 29.25 -26.20 22.97
N ALA A 287 29.15 -27.16 23.91
CA ALA A 287 28.93 -26.85 25.31
C ALA A 287 30.09 -26.04 25.91
N VAL A 288 29.79 -25.17 26.83
CA VAL A 288 30.75 -24.44 27.67
C VAL A 288 30.59 -24.90 29.13
N SER A 289 31.67 -24.77 29.89
CA SER A 289 31.67 -25.04 31.33
C SER A 289 32.18 -23.84 32.10
N ALA A 290 31.65 -23.63 33.28
CA ALA A 290 32.14 -22.63 34.20
C ALA A 290 32.37 -23.22 35.58
N THR A 291 33.33 -22.67 36.31
CA THR A 291 33.58 -23.01 37.71
C THR A 291 33.52 -21.73 38.56
N LEU A 292 33.04 -21.87 39.78
CA LEU A 292 33.00 -20.80 40.77
C LEU A 292 33.67 -21.33 42.06
N GLU A 293 34.58 -20.53 42.60
CA GLU A 293 35.22 -20.81 43.89
C GLU A 293 35.12 -19.57 44.81
N GLY A 294 34.72 -19.80 46.03
CA GLY A 294 34.59 -18.74 47.03
C GLY A 294 34.50 -19.27 48.44
N PRO A 295 34.42 -18.43 49.45
CA PRO A 295 34.33 -18.85 50.83
C PRO A 295 33.03 -19.65 51.08
N GLY A 296 33.10 -20.76 51.85
CA GLY A 296 31.94 -21.57 52.21
C GLY A 296 30.94 -20.86 53.13
N GLU A 297 31.40 -19.85 53.89
CA GLU A 297 30.60 -19.03 54.79
C GLU A 297 31.09 -17.59 54.77
N VAL A 298 30.14 -16.65 54.77
CA VAL A 298 30.41 -15.19 54.87
C VAL A 298 29.46 -14.56 55.87
N GLN A 299 29.92 -13.53 56.54
CA GLN A 299 29.08 -12.76 57.45
C GLN A 299 28.09 -11.91 56.62
N GLY A 300 26.84 -11.83 57.07
CA GLY A 300 25.82 -11.02 56.39
C GLY A 300 26.27 -9.55 56.22
N GLY A 301 26.20 -9.04 54.98
CA GLY A 301 26.67 -7.70 54.62
C GLY A 301 28.18 -7.56 54.38
N ALA A 302 28.97 -8.62 54.52
CA ALA A 302 30.42 -8.59 54.26
C ALA A 302 30.72 -8.63 52.76
N HIS A 303 31.80 -7.99 52.35
CA HIS A 303 32.41 -8.18 51.02
C HIS A 303 33.26 -9.46 51.02
N PHE A 304 33.15 -10.23 49.94
CA PHE A 304 33.98 -11.42 49.72
C PHE A 304 34.38 -11.52 48.27
N GLU A 305 35.47 -12.22 48.01
CA GLU A 305 35.96 -12.43 46.66
C GLU A 305 35.54 -13.83 46.14
N MET A 306 35.20 -13.86 44.87
CA MET A 306 34.92 -15.05 44.12
C MET A 306 35.90 -15.16 42.95
N THR A 307 36.47 -16.37 42.75
CA THR A 307 37.20 -16.67 41.54
C THR A 307 36.34 -17.53 40.62
N TRP A 308 36.50 -17.33 39.34
CA TRP A 308 35.71 -18.06 38.36
C TRP A 308 36.53 -18.36 37.11
N THR A 309 36.11 -19.40 36.38
CA THR A 309 36.53 -19.69 35.02
C THR A 309 35.28 -19.92 34.20
N GLY A 310 35.28 -19.47 32.95
CA GLY A 310 34.12 -19.64 32.07
C GLY A 310 34.33 -18.93 30.74
N PRO A 311 33.34 -18.93 29.87
CA PRO A 311 33.41 -18.32 28.55
C PRO A 311 33.56 -16.81 28.57
N ASP A 312 33.06 -16.11 29.59
CA ASP A 312 33.06 -14.65 29.73
C ASP A 312 32.43 -13.97 28.50
N ASN A 313 31.27 -14.50 28.09
CA ASN A 313 30.55 -13.92 26.97
C ASN A 313 29.88 -12.58 27.37
N PRO A 314 29.59 -11.69 26.42
CA PRO A 314 28.82 -10.47 26.69
C PRO A 314 27.48 -10.79 27.33
N GLY A 315 27.27 -10.29 28.56
CA GLY A 315 26.03 -10.52 29.31
C GLY A 315 26.12 -11.61 30.37
N ASP A 316 27.22 -12.38 30.46
CA ASP A 316 27.46 -13.32 31.55
C ASP A 316 27.58 -12.55 32.88
N TYR A 317 27.08 -13.11 33.97
CA TYR A 317 27.15 -12.50 35.29
C TYR A 317 27.21 -13.58 36.39
N ILE A 318 27.77 -13.19 37.52
CA ILE A 318 27.79 -14.00 38.73
C ILE A 318 26.82 -13.37 39.73
N ALA A 319 25.95 -14.19 40.33
CA ALA A 319 24.95 -13.74 41.28
C ALA A 319 24.95 -14.61 42.55
N VAL A 320 24.60 -13.95 43.69
CA VAL A 320 24.23 -14.65 44.93
C VAL A 320 22.72 -14.77 44.96
N MET A 321 22.20 -15.96 45.18
CA MET A 321 20.76 -16.22 45.23
C MET A 321 20.41 -17.00 46.48
N ASP A 322 19.20 -16.79 47.02
CA ASP A 322 18.63 -17.64 48.05
C ASP A 322 18.37 -19.04 47.52
N ARG A 323 18.48 -20.04 48.42
CA ARG A 323 18.35 -21.45 48.08
C ARG A 323 16.91 -21.90 48.01
#